data_5868d4fd873229f102775d9750a5fbaa
#
_entry.id   5868d4fd873229f102775d9750a5fbaa
#
_cell.length_a   1.000
_cell.length_b   1.000
_cell.length_c   1.000
_cell.angle_alpha   90.00
_cell.angle_beta   90.00
_cell.angle_gamma   90.00
#
_symmetry.space_group_name_H-M   'P 1'
#
loop_
_entity.id
_entity.type
_entity.pdbx_description
1 polymer ?
#
loop_
_entity_poly.entity_id
_entity_poly.type
_entity_poly.pdbx_seq_one_letter_code
_entity_poly.pdbx_strand_id
1 'polypeptide(L)'
;MSNAATHFTRVAASLALGALLTTAASAALRSPQVVVNGGSLQGYLNSKGETINVLTDQDAAQTLTSTVSGNSTFTLMIEFAGNAGSNTYGIYNGGDVAPALDQVFPGNAAAGWFAVASFRSSPTRVVVNLFDDNAVLQGTTTYLGADRNNFGFYLQQGFGANQVLYSQDARNAGSNPQMLIYAGTGDNSGSWWLAMEDLTPAQGADNDFDDAVLFLESVNPVPTETTTWGSLKARFR
;
A
#
# COMPACT_ATOMS: atom_id res chain seq x y z
N MET A 1 -80.82 5.83 10.13
CA MET A 1 -79.63 5.49 10.92
C MET A 1 -78.71 4.77 9.97
N SER A 2 -77.74 5.49 9.43
CA SER A 2 -76.79 5.00 8.37
C SER A 2 -75.46 4.75 9.01
N ASN A 3 -74.93 3.48 8.94
CA ASN A 3 -73.63 3.10 9.36
C ASN A 3 -72.68 3.29 8.21
N ALA A 4 -71.77 4.26 8.31
CA ALA A 4 -70.64 4.43 7.40
C ALA A 4 -69.48 3.57 7.88
N ALA A 5 -69.11 2.54 7.11
CA ALA A 5 -67.91 1.74 7.33
C ALA A 5 -66.71 2.38 6.62
N THR A 6 -65.72 2.79 7.41
CA THR A 6 -64.48 3.39 6.90
C THR A 6 -63.48 2.28 6.57
N HIS A 7 -63.17 2.09 5.29
CA HIS A 7 -62.12 1.18 4.84
C HIS A 7 -60.75 1.85 4.98
N PHE A 8 -59.89 1.33 5.87
CA PHE A 8 -58.49 1.66 5.94
C PHE A 8 -57.69 0.79 4.95
N THR A 9 -57.26 1.40 3.87
CA THR A 9 -56.34 0.76 2.91
C THR A 9 -54.92 0.85 3.49
N ARG A 10 -54.34 -0.29 3.87
CA ARG A 10 -52.93 -0.38 4.25
C ARG A 10 -52.06 -0.44 3.00
N VAL A 11 -51.30 0.61 2.75
CA VAL A 11 -50.26 0.62 1.76
C VAL A 11 -49.02 -0.04 2.38
N ALA A 12 -48.67 -1.24 1.91
CA ALA A 12 -47.41 -1.90 2.25
C ALA A 12 -46.27 -1.32 1.39
N ALA A 13 -45.44 -0.51 2.00
CA ALA A 13 -44.22 -0.05 1.37
C ALA A 13 -43.15 -1.16 1.47
N SER A 14 -42.90 -1.85 0.36
CA SER A 14 -41.81 -2.80 0.26
C SER A 14 -40.50 -2.03 0.14
N LEU A 15 -39.69 -1.99 1.21
CA LEU A 15 -38.29 -1.57 1.14
C LEU A 15 -37.49 -2.68 0.46
N ALA A 16 -37.11 -2.47 -0.79
CA ALA A 16 -36.09 -3.28 -1.46
C ALA A 16 -34.72 -2.88 -0.91
N LEU A 17 -34.17 -3.67 0.01
CA LEU A 17 -32.79 -3.53 0.48
C LEU A 17 -31.86 -4.02 -0.63
N GLY A 18 -31.40 -3.11 -1.45
CA GLY A 18 -30.37 -3.39 -2.46
C GLY A 18 -29.03 -3.65 -1.75
N ALA A 19 -28.65 -4.92 -1.63
CA ALA A 19 -27.30 -5.28 -1.24
C ALA A 19 -26.35 -4.80 -2.34
N LEU A 20 -25.61 -3.72 -2.09
CA LEU A 20 -24.42 -3.39 -2.88
C LEU A 20 -23.38 -4.49 -2.62
N LEU A 21 -23.30 -5.45 -3.53
CA LEU A 21 -22.16 -6.33 -3.61
C LEU A 21 -20.98 -5.47 -4.10
N THR A 22 -20.18 -4.97 -3.18
CA THR A 22 -18.85 -4.48 -3.51
C THR A 22 -18.04 -5.70 -3.91
N THR A 23 -17.95 -5.97 -5.21
CA THR A 23 -16.91 -6.87 -5.73
C THR A 23 -15.60 -6.21 -5.41
N ALA A 24 -14.87 -6.74 -4.43
CA ALA A 24 -13.47 -6.43 -4.27
C ALA A 24 -12.83 -6.72 -5.62
N ALA A 25 -12.29 -5.69 -6.27
CA ALA A 25 -11.49 -5.89 -7.47
C ALA A 25 -10.33 -6.80 -7.05
N SER A 26 -10.31 -8.03 -7.55
CA SER A 26 -9.16 -8.90 -7.36
C SER A 26 -8.00 -8.18 -8.01
N ALA A 27 -7.02 -7.79 -7.21
CA ALA A 27 -5.80 -7.20 -7.72
C ALA A 27 -5.16 -8.19 -8.69
N ALA A 28 -4.64 -7.70 -9.81
CA ALA A 28 -3.97 -8.56 -10.77
C ALA A 28 -2.64 -9.00 -10.16
N LEU A 29 -2.31 -10.28 -10.26
CA LEU A 29 -1.00 -10.78 -9.88
C LEU A 29 0.07 -10.19 -10.80
N ARG A 30 1.25 -9.94 -10.26
CA ARG A 30 2.40 -9.42 -11.00
C ARG A 30 2.80 -10.40 -12.10
N SER A 31 3.04 -9.89 -13.32
CA SER A 31 3.43 -10.72 -14.46
C SER A 31 4.54 -10.02 -15.27
N PRO A 32 5.71 -10.63 -15.46
CA PRO A 32 6.12 -11.89 -14.83
C PRO A 32 6.29 -11.76 -13.31
N GLN A 33 6.16 -12.90 -12.61
CA GLN A 33 6.47 -12.95 -11.17
C GLN A 33 7.95 -12.62 -10.95
N VAL A 34 8.22 -11.83 -9.92
CA VAL A 34 9.59 -11.56 -9.49
C VAL A 34 10.09 -12.78 -8.74
N VAL A 35 11.26 -13.30 -9.12
CA VAL A 35 11.90 -14.39 -8.39
C VAL A 35 12.52 -13.80 -7.13
N VAL A 36 12.15 -14.34 -5.99
CA VAL A 36 12.72 -13.99 -4.69
C VAL A 36 13.34 -15.23 -4.06
N ASN A 37 14.45 -15.08 -3.35
CA ASN A 37 15.04 -16.15 -2.56
C ASN A 37 14.23 -16.47 -1.30
N GLY A 38 13.53 -15.55 -0.80
CA GLY A 38 12.35 -15.44 0.03
C GLY A 38 12.21 -16.30 1.28
N GLY A 39 13.21 -17.02 1.71
CA GLY A 39 13.06 -17.90 2.88
C GLY A 39 12.71 -17.15 4.17
N SER A 40 13.38 -16.04 4.44
CA SER A 40 13.18 -15.19 5.62
C SER A 40 11.86 -14.42 5.54
N LEU A 41 11.55 -13.78 4.41
CA LEU A 41 10.27 -13.09 4.21
C LEU A 41 9.08 -14.05 4.36
N GLN A 42 9.14 -15.25 3.73
CA GLN A 42 8.09 -16.26 3.87
C GLN A 42 7.91 -16.67 5.33
N GLY A 43 9.02 -16.96 6.02
CA GLY A 43 9.00 -17.34 7.44
C GLY A 43 8.41 -16.23 8.32
N TYR A 44 8.78 -14.98 8.03
CA TYR A 44 8.27 -13.82 8.75
C TYR A 44 6.76 -13.64 8.55
N LEU A 45 6.26 -13.62 7.32
CA LEU A 45 4.83 -13.48 7.04
C LEU A 45 4.01 -14.62 7.66
N ASN A 46 4.50 -15.86 7.57
CA ASN A 46 3.88 -17.01 8.25
C ASN A 46 3.79 -16.78 9.78
N SER A 47 4.82 -16.19 10.39
CA SER A 47 4.83 -15.89 11.84
C SER A 47 3.79 -14.83 12.24
N LYS A 48 3.33 -14.03 11.27
CA LYS A 48 2.26 -13.03 11.44
C LYS A 48 0.86 -13.60 11.13
N GLY A 49 0.75 -14.90 10.87
CA GLY A 49 -0.51 -15.58 10.58
C GLY A 49 -0.95 -15.47 9.11
N GLU A 50 -0.06 -14.99 8.24
CA GLU A 50 -0.35 -14.89 6.82
C GLU A 50 -0.27 -16.26 6.13
N THR A 51 -1.10 -16.45 5.11
CA THR A 51 -1.06 -17.61 4.21
C THR A 51 -0.53 -17.26 2.83
N ILE A 52 0.19 -16.14 2.73
CA ILE A 52 0.79 -15.60 1.51
C ILE A 52 1.92 -16.52 1.05
N ASN A 53 1.95 -16.86 -0.25
CA ASN A 53 3.12 -17.42 -0.91
C ASN A 53 3.92 -16.29 -1.56
N VAL A 54 5.09 -15.96 -1.01
CA VAL A 54 5.87 -14.79 -1.46
C VAL A 54 6.35 -14.89 -2.91
N LEU A 55 6.39 -16.11 -3.49
CA LEU A 55 6.80 -16.30 -4.88
C LEU A 55 5.65 -16.13 -5.88
N THR A 56 4.40 -16.37 -5.47
CA THR A 56 3.26 -16.43 -6.40
C THR A 56 2.20 -15.37 -6.16
N ASP A 57 2.09 -14.82 -4.95
CA ASP A 57 0.99 -13.94 -4.56
C ASP A 57 1.35 -12.46 -4.65
N GLN A 58 2.40 -12.13 -5.40
CA GLN A 58 2.84 -10.75 -5.64
C GLN A 58 1.79 -9.99 -6.43
N ASP A 59 1.34 -8.85 -5.88
CA ASP A 59 0.44 -7.94 -6.59
C ASP A 59 1.18 -7.18 -7.69
N ALA A 60 0.49 -6.89 -8.80
CA ALA A 60 1.06 -6.11 -9.89
C ALA A 60 1.14 -4.62 -9.60
N ALA A 61 0.43 -4.14 -8.57
CA ALA A 61 0.42 -2.73 -8.23
C ALA A 61 1.80 -2.25 -7.77
N GLN A 62 2.12 -1.04 -8.16
CA GLN A 62 3.36 -0.34 -7.82
C GLN A 62 3.09 1.01 -7.14
N THR A 63 1.84 1.41 -7.11
CA THR A 63 1.34 2.58 -6.40
C THR A 63 0.04 2.25 -5.68
N LEU A 64 -0.33 3.10 -4.73
CA LEU A 64 -1.46 2.93 -3.84
C LEU A 64 -2.34 4.19 -3.82
N THR A 65 -3.57 4.02 -3.38
CA THR A 65 -4.49 5.11 -3.04
C THR A 65 -4.90 4.98 -1.58
N SER A 66 -5.00 6.11 -0.88
CA SER A 66 -5.58 6.12 0.47
C SER A 66 -7.09 5.89 0.38
N THR A 67 -7.64 5.13 1.31
CA THR A 67 -9.09 4.89 1.38
C THR A 67 -9.88 6.17 1.67
N VAL A 68 -11.21 6.05 1.68
CA VAL A 68 -12.15 7.19 1.81
C VAL A 68 -11.90 8.06 3.05
N SER A 69 -11.40 7.48 4.13
CA SER A 69 -11.06 8.22 5.36
C SER A 69 -9.97 9.29 5.15
N GLY A 70 -9.11 9.11 4.14
CA GLY A 70 -7.94 9.96 3.91
C GLY A 70 -6.85 9.79 4.96
N ASN A 71 -6.96 8.82 5.86
CA ASN A 71 -5.92 8.45 6.81
C ASN A 71 -5.44 7.05 6.48
N SER A 72 -4.14 6.88 6.38
CA SER A 72 -3.48 5.59 6.16
C SER A 72 -2.45 5.38 7.24
N THR A 73 -2.32 4.16 7.73
CA THR A 73 -1.32 3.79 8.73
C THR A 73 -0.25 2.95 8.05
N PHE A 74 1.02 3.29 8.30
CA PHE A 74 2.18 2.55 7.84
C PHE A 74 2.96 2.12 9.08
N THR A 75 3.20 0.82 9.23
CA THR A 75 3.96 0.27 10.35
C THR A 75 5.24 -0.37 9.81
N LEU A 76 6.38 0.06 10.30
CA LEU A 76 7.67 -0.58 10.02
C LEU A 76 7.74 -1.87 10.84
N MET A 77 7.63 -3.01 10.18
CA MET A 77 7.47 -4.29 10.85
C MET A 77 8.81 -4.95 11.17
N ILE A 78 9.74 -4.90 10.22
CA ILE A 78 11.09 -5.44 10.37
C ILE A 78 12.06 -4.70 9.44
N GLU A 79 13.34 -4.74 9.80
CA GLU A 79 14.48 -4.37 9.00
C GLU A 79 15.56 -5.42 9.24
N PHE A 80 15.88 -6.22 8.22
CA PHE A 80 16.97 -7.20 8.27
C PHE A 80 18.24 -6.70 7.60
N ALA A 81 18.15 -5.61 6.84
CA ALA A 81 19.28 -5.04 6.14
C ALA A 81 20.44 -4.69 7.07
N GLY A 82 21.65 -4.97 6.64
CA GLY A 82 22.86 -4.53 7.35
C GLY A 82 22.98 -3.00 7.46
N ASN A 83 22.22 -2.25 6.64
CA ASN A 83 22.18 -0.79 6.59
C ASN A 83 20.88 -0.19 7.15
N ALA A 84 20.04 -0.98 7.78
CA ALA A 84 18.73 -0.60 8.30
C ALA A 84 18.74 0.71 9.09
N GLY A 85 19.70 0.89 9.98
CA GLY A 85 19.82 2.08 10.82
C GLY A 85 20.19 3.38 10.09
N SER A 86 20.30 3.38 8.76
CA SER A 86 20.60 4.56 7.96
C SER A 86 19.64 4.80 6.80
N ASN A 87 18.90 3.77 6.36
CA ASN A 87 17.93 3.88 5.28
C ASN A 87 16.72 4.71 5.74
N THR A 88 16.19 5.56 4.86
CA THR A 88 14.96 6.31 5.11
C THR A 88 13.86 5.85 4.17
N TYR A 89 12.61 5.87 4.66
CA TYR A 89 11.46 5.40 3.92
C TYR A 89 10.39 6.48 3.84
N GLY A 90 9.67 6.54 2.74
CA GLY A 90 8.61 7.50 2.58
C GLY A 90 7.73 7.25 1.36
N ILE A 91 6.92 8.25 1.05
CA ILE A 91 6.00 8.23 -0.07
C ILE A 91 6.33 9.30 -1.09
N TYR A 92 5.82 9.15 -2.31
CA TYR A 92 5.94 10.13 -3.39
C TYR A 92 4.71 10.07 -4.29
N ASN A 93 4.43 11.15 -5.03
CA ASN A 93 3.34 11.15 -6.02
C ASN A 93 3.69 10.24 -7.21
N GLY A 94 2.91 9.19 -7.42
CA GLY A 94 3.15 8.18 -8.46
C GLY A 94 3.06 8.71 -9.88
N GLY A 95 2.32 9.80 -10.11
CA GLY A 95 2.15 10.44 -11.42
C GLY A 95 3.23 11.46 -11.80
N ASP A 96 4.05 11.92 -10.86
CA ASP A 96 5.04 12.96 -11.11
C ASP A 96 6.28 12.41 -11.83
N VAL A 97 6.83 13.13 -12.78
CA VAL A 97 8.06 12.74 -13.50
C VAL A 97 9.28 12.80 -12.58
N ALA A 98 9.38 13.84 -11.77
CA ALA A 98 10.42 14.03 -10.75
C ALA A 98 9.72 14.29 -9.41
N PRO A 99 9.31 13.25 -8.70
CA PRO A 99 8.51 13.40 -7.49
C PRO A 99 9.33 13.97 -6.34
N ALA A 100 8.68 14.79 -5.51
CA ALA A 100 9.18 15.10 -4.19
C ALA A 100 9.13 13.83 -3.32
N LEU A 101 10.09 13.71 -2.39
CA LEU A 101 10.19 12.60 -1.47
C LEU A 101 9.67 13.03 -0.11
N ASP A 102 8.50 12.52 0.27
CA ASP A 102 7.83 12.83 1.53
C ASP A 102 8.22 11.77 2.56
N GLN A 103 9.19 12.08 3.42
CA GLN A 103 9.73 11.12 4.39
C GLN A 103 8.69 10.73 5.44
N VAL A 104 8.56 9.41 5.67
CA VAL A 104 7.69 8.82 6.69
C VAL A 104 8.53 8.28 7.85
N PHE A 105 9.53 7.47 7.58
CA PHE A 105 10.44 6.91 8.58
C PHE A 105 11.85 7.43 8.38
N PRO A 106 12.47 8.03 9.42
CA PRO A 106 13.89 8.40 9.39
C PRO A 106 14.77 7.16 9.58
N GLY A 107 16.06 7.27 9.26
CA GLY A 107 17.00 6.16 9.34
C GLY A 107 17.24 5.58 10.73
N ASN A 108 16.75 6.21 11.77
CA ASN A 108 16.79 5.71 13.16
C ASN A 108 15.44 5.14 13.63
N ALA A 109 14.44 5.05 12.74
CA ALA A 109 13.20 4.35 13.06
C ALA A 109 13.51 2.86 13.25
N ALA A 110 12.84 2.24 14.20
CA ALA A 110 13.02 0.82 14.50
C ALA A 110 11.74 0.02 14.21
N ALA A 111 11.86 -1.29 14.16
CA ALA A 111 10.70 -2.18 14.05
C ALA A 111 9.66 -1.88 15.13
N GLY A 112 8.40 -1.83 14.75
CA GLY A 112 7.28 -1.45 15.62
C GLY A 112 6.93 0.06 15.56
N TRP A 113 7.79 0.93 15.01
CA TRP A 113 7.41 2.31 14.77
C TRP A 113 6.30 2.39 13.71
N PHE A 114 5.40 3.34 13.86
CA PHE A 114 4.31 3.52 12.90
C PHE A 114 4.03 4.99 12.62
N ALA A 115 3.48 5.25 11.46
CA ALA A 115 3.11 6.58 11.01
C ALA A 115 1.65 6.61 10.58
N VAL A 116 0.95 7.68 10.98
CA VAL A 116 -0.38 8.00 10.48
C VAL A 116 -0.24 9.11 9.44
N ALA A 117 -0.45 8.76 8.17
CA ALA A 117 -0.46 9.68 7.05
C ALA A 117 -1.88 10.18 6.79
N SER A 118 -2.13 11.44 7.11
CA SER A 118 -3.43 12.10 6.97
C SER A 118 -3.46 12.96 5.72
N PHE A 119 -4.08 12.48 4.66
CA PHE A 119 -4.25 13.22 3.40
C PHE A 119 -5.37 14.24 3.50
N ARG A 120 -5.14 15.44 2.98
CA ARG A 120 -6.05 16.58 2.99
C ARG A 120 -6.12 17.20 1.59
N SER A 121 -7.28 17.71 1.20
CA SER A 121 -7.54 18.26 -0.15
C SER A 121 -7.50 19.78 -0.22
N SER A 122 -7.53 20.48 0.92
CA SER A 122 -7.58 21.95 0.92
C SER A 122 -6.69 22.57 2.01
N PRO A 123 -5.45 22.99 1.68
CA PRO A 123 -4.72 22.67 0.46
C PRO A 123 -4.37 21.17 0.39
N THR A 124 -4.06 20.70 -0.82
CA THR A 124 -3.57 19.33 -1.01
C THR A 124 -2.27 19.12 -0.25
N ARG A 125 -2.26 18.18 0.67
CA ARG A 125 -1.11 17.86 1.54
C ARG A 125 -1.30 16.51 2.23
N VAL A 126 -0.22 15.97 2.74
CA VAL A 126 -0.24 14.91 3.76
C VAL A 126 0.38 15.42 5.06
N VAL A 127 -0.24 15.09 6.16
CA VAL A 127 0.32 15.28 7.52
C VAL A 127 0.72 13.91 8.03
N VAL A 128 2.00 13.73 8.28
CA VAL A 128 2.58 12.49 8.81
C VAL A 128 2.86 12.67 10.28
N ASN A 129 2.18 11.90 11.12
CA ASN A 129 2.47 11.79 12.54
C ASN A 129 3.24 10.49 12.76
N LEU A 130 4.48 10.56 13.20
CA LEU A 130 5.36 9.43 13.45
C LEU A 130 5.34 9.08 14.94
N PHE A 131 5.19 7.80 15.25
CA PHE A 131 5.17 7.27 16.61
C PHE A 131 6.21 6.15 16.74
N ASP A 132 6.77 5.98 17.92
CA ASP A 132 7.58 4.82 18.24
C ASP A 132 6.73 3.59 18.59
N ASP A 133 7.38 2.48 18.94
CA ASP A 133 6.77 1.21 19.32
C ASP A 133 5.95 1.26 20.63
N ASN A 134 6.12 2.32 21.43
CA ASN A 134 5.33 2.60 22.62
C ASN A 134 4.19 3.61 22.37
N ALA A 135 3.91 3.91 21.10
CA ALA A 135 2.91 4.90 20.66
C ALA A 135 3.21 6.35 21.17
N VAL A 136 4.48 6.67 21.42
CA VAL A 136 4.90 8.03 21.74
C VAL A 136 5.18 8.80 20.46
N LEU A 137 4.55 9.97 20.31
CA LEU A 137 4.73 10.83 19.13
C LEU A 137 6.19 11.32 19.05
N GLN A 138 6.87 10.94 17.97
CA GLN A 138 8.25 11.32 17.68
C GLN A 138 8.35 12.58 16.82
N GLY A 139 7.32 12.89 16.04
CA GLY A 139 7.27 14.06 15.20
C GLY A 139 6.01 14.18 14.36
N THR A 140 5.78 15.40 13.87
CA THR A 140 4.71 15.70 12.90
C THR A 140 5.31 16.51 11.77
N THR A 141 5.16 16.03 10.54
CA THR A 141 5.63 16.70 9.32
C THR A 141 4.48 16.91 8.35
N THR A 142 4.48 18.04 7.66
CA THR A 142 3.47 18.32 6.61
C THR A 142 4.16 18.48 5.27
N TYR A 143 3.72 17.71 4.28
CA TYR A 143 4.19 17.79 2.91
C TYR A 143 3.06 18.31 2.01
N LEU A 144 3.35 19.33 1.21
CA LEU A 144 2.37 19.93 0.29
C LEU A 144 2.34 19.20 -1.05
N GLY A 145 1.16 19.13 -1.65
CA GLY A 145 0.99 18.54 -2.99
C GLY A 145 0.84 17.03 -3.01
N ALA A 146 0.86 16.35 -1.86
CA ALA A 146 0.76 14.89 -1.81
C ALA A 146 -0.58 14.38 -2.36
N ASP A 147 -0.54 13.52 -3.38
CA ASP A 147 -1.73 12.93 -4.01
C ASP A 147 -2.18 11.67 -3.29
N ARG A 148 -3.34 11.75 -2.62
CA ARG A 148 -3.95 10.61 -1.94
C ARG A 148 -4.40 9.48 -2.87
N ASN A 149 -4.59 9.77 -4.17
CA ASN A 149 -5.18 8.82 -5.12
C ASN A 149 -4.14 8.01 -5.88
N ASN A 150 -2.89 8.46 -5.86
CA ASN A 150 -1.81 7.78 -6.57
C ASN A 150 -0.46 8.13 -5.94
N PHE A 151 -0.05 7.38 -4.91
CA PHE A 151 1.26 7.53 -4.31
C PHE A 151 2.02 6.20 -4.34
N GLY A 152 3.34 6.27 -4.52
CA GLY A 152 4.26 5.15 -4.38
C GLY A 152 5.07 5.26 -3.10
N PHE A 153 5.85 4.23 -2.80
CA PHE A 153 6.82 4.21 -1.72
C PHE A 153 8.25 4.31 -2.27
N TYR A 154 9.12 4.91 -1.47
CA TYR A 154 10.56 4.90 -1.74
C TYR A 154 11.34 4.45 -0.52
N LEU A 155 12.50 3.87 -0.79
CA LEU A 155 13.60 3.68 0.14
C LEU A 155 14.78 4.51 -0.35
N GLN A 156 15.34 5.36 0.50
CA GLN A 156 16.58 6.07 0.21
C GLN A 156 17.70 5.45 1.04
N GLN A 157 18.70 4.94 0.35
CA GLN A 157 19.89 4.37 1.00
C GLN A 157 20.62 5.43 1.81
N GLY A 158 20.97 5.14 3.06
CA GLY A 158 21.81 5.99 3.89
C GLY A 158 23.31 5.77 3.71
N PHE A 159 23.72 5.09 2.65
CA PHE A 159 25.10 4.68 2.37
C PHE A 159 25.46 4.83 0.88
N GLY A 160 26.75 4.72 0.59
CA GLY A 160 27.25 4.74 -0.78
C GLY A 160 26.84 5.98 -1.57
N ALA A 161 26.19 5.78 -2.72
CA ALA A 161 25.71 6.87 -3.58
C ALA A 161 24.37 7.49 -3.12
N ASN A 162 23.85 7.05 -1.99
CA ASN A 162 22.58 7.55 -1.42
C ASN A 162 21.43 7.43 -2.43
N GLN A 163 21.31 6.28 -3.08
CA GLN A 163 20.34 6.05 -4.15
C GLN A 163 18.93 6.02 -3.58
N VAL A 164 17.96 6.42 -4.41
CA VAL A 164 16.54 6.28 -4.13
C VAL A 164 15.99 5.12 -4.95
N LEU A 165 15.38 4.18 -4.27
CA LEU A 165 14.73 3.00 -4.83
C LEU A 165 13.22 3.18 -4.70
N TYR A 166 12.49 2.92 -5.77
CA TYR A 166 11.07 3.23 -5.88
C TYR A 166 10.21 1.97 -5.99
N SER A 167 8.98 2.05 -5.53
CA SER A 167 7.99 0.99 -5.75
C SER A 167 7.59 0.84 -7.22
N GLN A 168 7.71 1.90 -8.03
CA GLN A 168 7.53 1.84 -9.48
C GLN A 168 8.81 1.37 -10.16
N ASP A 169 8.79 0.16 -10.73
CA ASP A 169 9.96 -0.46 -11.37
C ASP A 169 10.60 0.44 -12.44
N ALA A 170 9.78 1.11 -13.25
CA ALA A 170 10.25 1.99 -14.32
C ALA A 170 11.10 3.18 -13.82
N ARG A 171 11.10 3.48 -12.53
CA ARG A 171 11.92 4.53 -11.91
C ARG A 171 13.27 4.02 -11.45
N ASN A 172 13.41 2.70 -11.30
CA ASN A 172 14.64 2.08 -10.87
C ASN A 172 15.58 1.80 -12.06
N ALA A 173 16.88 1.75 -11.82
CA ALA A 173 17.86 1.42 -12.83
C ALA A 173 17.55 0.06 -13.46
N GLY A 174 17.48 0.01 -14.80
CA GLY A 174 17.11 -1.21 -15.53
C GLY A 174 15.68 -1.67 -15.34
N SER A 175 14.80 -0.83 -14.77
CA SER A 175 13.43 -1.17 -14.41
C SER A 175 13.35 -2.39 -13.48
N ASN A 176 14.33 -2.54 -12.60
CA ASN A 176 14.38 -3.64 -11.65
C ASN A 176 13.36 -3.42 -10.52
N PRO A 177 12.62 -4.44 -10.13
CA PRO A 177 11.81 -4.40 -8.92
C PRO A 177 12.68 -4.20 -7.68
N GLN A 178 12.26 -3.26 -6.83
CA GLN A 178 12.87 -3.01 -5.53
C GLN A 178 11.85 -3.11 -4.40
N MET A 179 10.58 -3.26 -4.76
CA MET A 179 9.50 -3.42 -3.78
C MET A 179 8.43 -4.37 -4.33
N LEU A 180 7.88 -5.19 -3.44
CA LEU A 180 6.80 -6.12 -3.71
C LEU A 180 5.63 -5.84 -2.78
N ILE A 181 4.42 -5.93 -3.31
CA ILE A 181 3.18 -5.73 -2.57
C ILE A 181 2.43 -7.06 -2.48
N TYR A 182 1.90 -7.37 -1.29
CA TYR A 182 1.09 -8.55 -1.03
C TYR A 182 -0.20 -8.16 -0.31
N ALA A 183 -1.31 -8.77 -0.68
CA ALA A 183 -2.56 -8.63 0.07
C ALA A 183 -2.47 -9.40 1.39
N GLY A 184 -2.85 -8.77 2.49
CA GLY A 184 -2.98 -9.46 3.79
C GLY A 184 -4.07 -10.51 3.76
N THR A 185 -3.91 -11.57 4.55
CA THR A 185 -4.82 -12.71 4.63
C THR A 185 -5.40 -12.86 6.03
N GLY A 186 -6.43 -13.69 6.19
CA GLY A 186 -7.04 -13.94 7.49
C GLY A 186 -7.48 -12.65 8.19
N ASP A 187 -6.98 -12.43 9.40
CA ASP A 187 -7.31 -11.24 10.23
C ASP A 187 -6.75 -9.94 9.65
N ASN A 188 -5.75 -10.02 8.76
CA ASN A 188 -5.15 -8.89 8.07
C ASN A 188 -5.79 -8.61 6.69
N SER A 189 -6.88 -9.28 6.34
CA SER A 189 -7.61 -9.05 5.08
C SER A 189 -8.02 -7.58 4.94
N GLY A 190 -7.69 -6.97 3.80
CA GLY A 190 -7.92 -5.54 3.55
C GLY A 190 -6.77 -4.62 3.93
N SER A 191 -5.70 -5.18 4.49
CA SER A 191 -4.41 -4.53 4.68
C SER A 191 -3.39 -5.08 3.68
N TRP A 192 -2.20 -4.48 3.63
CA TRP A 192 -1.19 -4.80 2.63
C TRP A 192 0.19 -4.91 3.27
N TRP A 193 1.02 -5.76 2.71
CA TRP A 193 2.43 -5.88 3.04
C TRP A 193 3.26 -5.31 1.91
N LEU A 194 4.23 -4.46 2.24
CA LEU A 194 5.21 -3.93 1.30
C LEU A 194 6.59 -4.41 1.73
N ALA A 195 7.20 -5.25 0.92
CA ALA A 195 8.50 -5.85 1.11
C ALA A 195 9.52 -5.16 0.22
N MET A 196 10.69 -4.81 0.75
CA MET A 196 11.68 -3.97 0.08
C MET A 196 13.06 -4.63 0.02
N GLU A 197 13.76 -4.37 -1.07
CA GLU A 197 15.18 -4.66 -1.29
C GLU A 197 15.97 -3.36 -1.24
N ASP A 198 16.99 -3.27 -0.40
CA ASP A 198 17.77 -2.03 -0.20
C ASP A 198 19.01 -1.94 -1.11
N LEU A 199 19.33 -3.02 -1.83
CA LEU A 199 20.41 -3.04 -2.82
C LEU A 199 19.86 -3.15 -4.24
N THR A 200 20.59 -2.56 -5.19
CA THR A 200 20.34 -2.81 -6.61
C THR A 200 21.08 -4.07 -7.07
N PRO A 201 20.69 -4.69 -8.21
CA PRO A 201 21.47 -5.80 -8.78
C PRO A 201 22.95 -5.49 -8.99
N ALA A 202 23.30 -4.22 -9.30
CA ALA A 202 24.69 -3.79 -9.44
C ALA A 202 25.43 -3.72 -8.10
N GLN A 203 24.74 -3.61 -6.99
CA GLN A 203 25.26 -3.62 -5.62
C GLN A 203 25.29 -5.02 -5.01
N GLY A 204 24.72 -6.02 -5.70
CA GLY A 204 24.68 -7.40 -5.24
C GLY A 204 23.43 -7.78 -4.47
N ALA A 205 22.27 -7.18 -4.84
CA ALA A 205 20.96 -7.58 -4.31
C ALA A 205 20.78 -9.09 -4.31
N ASP A 206 20.29 -9.66 -3.23
CA ASP A 206 20.00 -11.10 -3.12
C ASP A 206 18.54 -11.46 -3.47
N ASN A 207 17.72 -10.43 -3.68
CA ASN A 207 16.33 -10.51 -4.12
C ASN A 207 15.44 -11.34 -3.18
N ASP A 208 15.65 -11.20 -1.89
CA ASP A 208 14.78 -11.80 -0.88
C ASP A 208 13.73 -10.83 -0.33
N PHE A 209 13.88 -9.53 -0.59
CA PHE A 209 12.93 -8.46 -0.29
C PHE A 209 12.55 -8.38 1.20
N ASP A 210 13.43 -8.75 2.09
CA ASP A 210 13.18 -8.67 3.52
C ASP A 210 13.98 -7.58 4.25
N ASP A 211 14.78 -6.80 3.50
CA ASP A 211 15.57 -5.71 4.05
C ASP A 211 14.72 -4.71 4.85
N ALA A 212 13.52 -4.41 4.37
CA ALA A 212 12.49 -3.71 5.13
C ALA A 212 11.09 -4.18 4.74
N VAL A 213 10.23 -4.35 5.74
CA VAL A 213 8.84 -4.74 5.51
C VAL A 213 7.91 -3.77 6.24
N LEU A 214 7.00 -3.17 5.49
CA LEU A 214 5.93 -2.32 6.02
C LEU A 214 4.60 -3.05 6.00
N PHE A 215 3.80 -2.86 7.05
CA PHE A 215 2.38 -3.20 7.08
C PHE A 215 1.56 -1.94 6.83
N LEU A 216 0.65 -1.99 5.87
CA LEU A 216 -0.08 -0.84 5.35
C LEU A 216 -1.57 -1.04 5.56
N GLU A 217 -2.22 -0.09 6.20
CA GLU A 217 -3.66 -0.10 6.45
C GLU A 217 -4.34 1.09 5.80
N SER A 218 -5.61 0.92 5.47
CA SER A 218 -6.45 1.97 4.85
C SER A 218 -5.90 2.50 3.52
N VAL A 219 -5.30 1.60 2.75
CA VAL A 219 -4.84 1.83 1.38
C VAL A 219 -5.40 0.76 0.45
N ASN A 220 -5.43 1.06 -0.85
CA ASN A 220 -5.75 0.10 -1.90
C ASN A 220 -4.74 0.24 -3.04
N PRO A 221 -4.37 -0.86 -3.71
CA PRO A 221 -3.56 -0.81 -4.91
C PRO A 221 -4.22 0.00 -6.02
N VAL A 222 -3.41 0.77 -6.73
CA VAL A 222 -3.82 1.38 -8.00
C VAL A 222 -3.57 0.35 -9.10
N PRO A 223 -4.60 -0.11 -9.84
CA PRO A 223 -4.42 -1.10 -10.89
C PRO A 223 -3.41 -0.64 -11.94
N THR A 224 -2.44 -1.50 -12.25
CA THR A 224 -1.44 -1.24 -13.30
C THR A 224 -1.97 -1.49 -14.71
N GLU A 225 -3.07 -2.22 -14.84
CA GLU A 225 -3.67 -2.47 -16.15
C GLU A 225 -4.44 -1.25 -16.64
N THR A 226 -3.95 -0.63 -17.69
CA THR A 226 -4.78 0.23 -18.54
C THR A 226 -5.79 -0.66 -19.23
N THR A 227 -7.03 -0.66 -18.75
CA THR A 227 -8.14 -1.33 -19.42
C THR A 227 -8.29 -0.73 -20.82
N THR A 228 -7.76 -1.40 -21.84
CA THR A 228 -7.95 -0.94 -23.22
C THR A 228 -9.43 -1.06 -23.57
N TRP A 229 -9.94 -0.14 -24.41
CA TRP A 229 -11.32 -0.24 -24.91
C TRP A 229 -11.66 -1.60 -25.52
N GLY A 230 -10.64 -2.33 -26.00
CA GLY A 230 -10.77 -3.70 -26.52
C GLY A 230 -11.08 -4.72 -25.43
N SER A 231 -10.39 -4.67 -24.28
CA SER A 231 -10.64 -5.58 -23.16
C SER A 231 -11.95 -5.24 -22.45
N LEU A 232 -12.34 -3.98 -22.40
CA LEU A 232 -13.64 -3.57 -21.87
C LEU A 232 -14.78 -4.13 -22.72
N LYS A 233 -14.70 -4.02 -24.06
CA LYS A 233 -15.71 -4.58 -24.98
C LYS A 233 -15.82 -6.10 -24.92
N ALA A 234 -14.74 -6.80 -24.60
CA ALA A 234 -14.75 -8.28 -24.48
C ALA A 234 -15.51 -8.76 -23.23
N ARG A 235 -15.64 -7.93 -22.20
CA ARG A 235 -16.39 -8.25 -20.96
C ARG A 235 -17.91 -8.07 -21.10
N PHE A 236 -18.38 -7.41 -22.16
CA PHE A 236 -19.80 -7.13 -22.41
C PHE A 236 -20.35 -7.83 -23.65
N ARG A 237 -19.67 -8.85 -24.15
CA ARG A 237 -20.13 -9.77 -25.17
C ARG A 237 -20.38 -11.15 -24.57
#